data_749211ca562f97555235b54a5ae8302d
#
_entry.id   749211ca562f97555235b54a5ae8302d
#
_cell.length_a   1.000
_cell.length_b   1.000
_cell.length_c   1.000
_cell.angle_alpha   90.00
_cell.angle_beta   90.00
_cell.angle_gamma   90.00
#
_symmetry.space_group_name_H-M   'P 1'
#
loop_
_entity.id
_entity.type
_entity.pdbx_description
1 polymer ?
#
loop_
_entity_poly.entity_id
_entity_poly.type
_entity_poly.pdbx_seq_one_letter_code
_entity_poly.pdbx_strand_id
1 'polypeptide(L)'
;MPSDSILEKWVEEGMDHEEIQQKIKIDFHEDVALSSVSGHLSRIGATNRIKYSDWIPWARISLDHNHHYTLNMLRIGARLDRGLQVRGTDKRRFDRWSTELQEKKLVVHYDYDTMEGFFYVKRRPKVDSVYIRNPRKP
;
A
#
# COMPACT_ATOMS: atom_id res chain seq x y z
N MET A 1 -7.45 18.73 20.64
CA MET A 1 -7.11 18.13 19.35
C MET A 1 -6.23 19.09 18.57
N PRO A 2 -5.12 18.64 17.98
CA PRO A 2 -4.28 19.50 17.14
C PRO A 2 -5.05 20.09 15.96
N SER A 3 -4.48 21.12 15.33
CA SER A 3 -5.07 21.69 14.13
C SER A 3 -5.09 20.68 12.97
N ASP A 4 -5.97 20.90 12.01
CA ASP A 4 -6.08 20.02 10.84
C ASP A 4 -4.75 19.94 10.06
N SER A 5 -4.03 21.07 9.96
CA SER A 5 -2.72 21.11 9.29
C SER A 5 -1.70 20.18 9.94
N ILE A 6 -1.68 20.12 11.27
CA ILE A 6 -0.78 19.24 12.01
C ILE A 6 -1.16 17.77 11.77
N LEU A 7 -2.46 17.46 11.82
CA LEU A 7 -2.95 16.10 11.57
C LEU A 7 -2.66 15.64 10.15
N GLU A 8 -2.88 16.50 9.17
CA GLU A 8 -2.55 16.21 7.76
C GLU A 8 -1.06 15.93 7.57
N LYS A 9 -0.20 16.73 8.24
CA LYS A 9 1.24 16.51 8.20
C LYS A 9 1.63 15.15 8.76
N TRP A 10 1.06 14.75 9.89
CA TRP A 10 1.36 13.46 10.49
C TRP A 10 0.90 12.30 9.62
N VAL A 11 -0.26 12.42 8.96
CA VAL A 11 -0.73 11.42 8.00
C VAL A 11 0.21 11.32 6.80
N GLU A 12 0.70 12.44 6.29
CA GLU A 12 1.67 12.47 5.20
C GLU A 12 3.00 11.83 5.60
N GLU A 13 3.40 11.96 6.86
CA GLU A 13 4.59 11.30 7.42
C GLU A 13 4.41 9.79 7.59
N GLY A 14 3.22 9.25 7.32
CA GLY A 14 2.93 7.83 7.37
C GLY A 14 2.51 7.32 8.75
N MET A 15 2.14 8.20 9.68
CA MET A 15 1.67 7.79 11.00
C MET A 15 0.30 7.13 10.92
N ASP A 16 0.12 6.01 11.62
CA ASP A 16 -1.20 5.39 11.75
C ASP A 16 -2.04 6.10 12.84
N HIS A 17 -3.30 5.68 12.98
CA HIS A 17 -4.22 6.34 13.92
C HIS A 17 -3.79 6.18 15.38
N GLU A 18 -3.21 5.04 15.73
CA GLU A 18 -2.71 4.79 17.08
C GLU A 18 -1.50 5.67 17.41
N GLU A 19 -0.57 5.80 16.46
CA GLU A 19 0.59 6.68 16.60
C GLU A 19 0.17 8.14 16.76
N ILE A 20 -0.81 8.58 15.97
CA ILE A 20 -1.39 9.93 16.07
C ILE A 20 -2.03 10.13 17.43
N GLN A 21 -2.80 9.14 17.92
CA GLN A 21 -3.41 9.20 19.25
C GLN A 21 -2.36 9.39 20.35
N GLN A 22 -1.28 8.61 20.30
CA GLN A 22 -0.18 8.69 21.27
C GLN A 22 0.52 10.06 21.19
N LYS A 23 0.75 10.56 19.99
CA LYS A 23 1.41 11.85 19.80
C LYS A 23 0.56 13.01 20.31
N ILE A 24 -0.74 12.96 20.14
CA ILE A 24 -1.67 13.94 20.72
C ILE A 24 -1.55 13.94 22.25
N LYS A 25 -1.50 12.76 22.86
CA LYS A 25 -1.37 12.61 24.31
C LYS A 25 -0.04 13.20 24.82
N ILE A 26 1.05 12.93 24.13
CA ILE A 26 2.40 13.37 24.54
C ILE A 26 2.59 14.87 24.29
N ASP A 27 2.29 15.35 23.09
CA ASP A 27 2.62 16.70 22.66
C ASP A 27 1.57 17.72 23.11
N PHE A 28 0.30 17.35 23.20
CA PHE A 28 -0.80 18.23 23.52
C PHE A 28 -1.47 17.93 24.86
N HIS A 29 -1.02 16.88 25.55
CA HIS A 29 -1.58 16.45 26.84
C HIS A 29 -3.09 16.19 26.81
N GLU A 30 -3.60 15.81 25.66
CA GLU A 30 -5.01 15.46 25.47
C GLU A 30 -5.19 13.95 25.36
N ASP A 31 -6.18 13.42 26.08
CA ASP A 31 -6.54 12.02 26.01
C ASP A 31 -7.79 11.88 25.14
N VAL A 32 -7.59 11.47 23.88
CA VAL A 32 -8.67 11.31 22.90
C VAL A 32 -8.83 9.83 22.55
N ALA A 33 -10.08 9.42 22.30
CA ALA A 33 -10.36 8.05 21.88
C ALA A 33 -9.88 7.81 20.45
N LEU A 34 -9.44 6.58 20.15
CA LEU A 34 -8.98 6.20 18.82
C LEU A 34 -10.08 6.44 17.77
N SER A 35 -11.33 6.13 18.10
CA SER A 35 -12.49 6.37 17.22
C SER A 35 -12.67 7.85 16.90
N SER A 36 -12.40 8.74 17.85
CA SER A 36 -12.46 10.19 17.65
C SER A 36 -11.38 10.66 16.69
N VAL A 37 -10.15 10.13 16.81
CA VAL A 37 -9.04 10.41 15.89
C VAL A 37 -9.42 9.97 14.47
N SER A 38 -9.85 8.72 14.31
CA SER A 38 -10.23 8.16 13.01
C SER A 38 -11.38 8.93 12.37
N GLY A 39 -12.43 9.27 13.14
CA GLY A 39 -13.56 10.03 12.65
C GLY A 39 -13.18 11.44 12.20
N HIS A 40 -12.31 12.10 12.96
CA HIS A 40 -11.86 13.45 12.63
C HIS A 40 -11.02 13.45 11.34
N LEU A 41 -10.07 12.51 11.22
CA LEU A 41 -9.24 12.37 10.02
C LEU A 41 -10.08 12.10 8.77
N SER A 42 -11.12 11.27 8.89
CA SER A 42 -12.04 11.02 7.78
C SER A 42 -12.80 12.28 7.37
N ARG A 43 -13.25 13.09 8.32
CA ARG A 43 -14.00 14.33 8.03
C ARG A 43 -13.15 15.36 7.30
N ILE A 44 -11.88 15.48 7.63
CA ILE A 44 -10.98 16.45 6.97
C ILE A 44 -10.35 15.88 5.70
N GLY A 45 -10.64 14.63 5.34
CA GLY A 45 -10.07 13.98 4.18
C GLY A 45 -8.61 13.54 4.33
N ALA A 46 -8.04 13.67 5.53
CA ALA A 46 -6.69 13.25 5.85
C ALA A 46 -6.70 11.77 6.26
N THR A 47 -6.90 10.89 5.31
CA THR A 47 -6.90 9.45 5.57
C THR A 47 -5.53 8.84 5.27
N ASN A 48 -5.10 7.92 6.13
CA ASN A 48 -3.85 7.18 5.92
C ASN A 48 -4.06 6.07 4.86
N ARG A 49 -4.72 6.42 3.76
CA ARG A 49 -4.93 5.49 2.66
C ARG A 49 -3.74 5.51 1.73
N ILE A 50 -3.11 4.36 1.60
CA ILE A 50 -2.11 4.13 0.57
C ILE A 50 -2.85 4.09 -0.77
N LYS A 51 -2.39 4.90 -1.74
CA LYS A 51 -2.90 4.79 -3.09
C LYS A 51 -2.25 3.57 -3.75
N TYR A 52 -3.00 2.51 -3.85
CA TYR A 52 -2.53 1.27 -4.45
C TYR A 52 -2.59 1.27 -5.99
N SER A 53 -3.15 2.34 -6.61
CA SER A 53 -3.43 2.37 -8.05
C SER A 53 -2.22 2.11 -8.94
N ASP A 54 -1.02 2.45 -8.48
CA ASP A 54 0.22 2.20 -9.24
C ASP A 54 0.75 0.78 -9.05
N TRP A 55 0.41 0.15 -7.93
CA TRP A 55 0.86 -1.19 -7.56
C TRP A 55 -0.22 -2.26 -7.75
N ILE A 56 -1.48 -1.88 -7.57
CA ILE A 56 -2.64 -2.76 -7.67
C ILE A 56 -3.70 -2.04 -8.51
N PRO A 57 -3.49 -1.94 -9.84
CA PRO A 57 -4.35 -1.12 -10.71
C PRO A 57 -5.67 -1.79 -11.10
N TRP A 58 -5.86 -3.04 -10.72
CA TRP A 58 -7.05 -3.79 -11.09
C TRP A 58 -8.25 -3.33 -10.26
N ALA A 59 -9.38 -3.07 -10.92
CA ALA A 59 -10.57 -2.50 -10.28
C ALA A 59 -11.20 -3.43 -9.24
N ARG A 60 -11.07 -4.74 -9.43
CA ARG A 60 -11.64 -5.75 -8.55
C ARG A 60 -10.67 -6.90 -8.36
N ILE A 61 -10.50 -7.31 -7.10
CA ILE A 61 -9.76 -8.52 -6.75
C ILE A 61 -10.76 -9.51 -6.15
N SER A 62 -10.79 -10.74 -6.66
CA SER A 62 -11.63 -11.80 -6.11
C SER A 62 -11.25 -12.08 -4.65
N LEU A 63 -12.25 -12.38 -3.82
CA LEU A 63 -12.01 -12.79 -2.44
C LEU A 63 -11.12 -14.04 -2.36
N ASP A 64 -11.22 -14.93 -3.33
CA ASP A 64 -10.39 -16.14 -3.42
C ASP A 64 -8.92 -15.83 -3.66
N HIS A 65 -8.61 -14.65 -4.23
CA HIS A 65 -7.25 -14.21 -4.53
C HIS A 65 -6.68 -13.23 -3.50
N ASN A 66 -7.48 -12.83 -2.51
CA ASN A 66 -7.15 -11.73 -1.60
C ASN A 66 -5.92 -12.00 -0.72
N HIS A 67 -5.58 -13.27 -0.50
CA HIS A 67 -4.43 -13.68 0.31
C HIS A 67 -3.28 -14.23 -0.53
N HIS A 68 -3.31 -14.05 -1.84
CA HIS A 68 -2.25 -14.54 -2.73
C HIS A 68 -0.91 -13.88 -2.39
N TYR A 69 0.16 -14.66 -2.43
CA TYR A 69 1.52 -14.20 -2.12
C TYR A 69 1.93 -13.00 -2.97
N THR A 70 1.66 -13.04 -4.28
CA THR A 70 2.00 -11.96 -5.20
C THR A 70 1.29 -10.65 -4.82
N LEU A 71 0.01 -10.72 -4.47
CA LEU A 71 -0.73 -9.54 -4.03
C LEU A 71 -0.15 -8.97 -2.74
N ASN A 72 0.27 -9.82 -1.81
CA ASN A 72 0.93 -9.38 -0.59
C ASN A 72 2.26 -8.67 -0.87
N MET A 73 3.03 -9.16 -1.84
CA MET A 73 4.28 -8.50 -2.25
C MET A 73 3.99 -7.11 -2.86
N LEU A 74 2.96 -6.98 -3.67
CA LEU A 74 2.55 -5.69 -4.22
C LEU A 74 2.12 -4.72 -3.12
N ARG A 75 1.39 -5.20 -2.11
CA ARG A 75 1.01 -4.36 -0.95
C ARG A 75 2.21 -3.90 -0.15
N ILE A 76 3.18 -4.77 0.07
CA ILE A 76 4.43 -4.42 0.75
C ILE A 76 5.20 -3.38 -0.05
N GLY A 77 5.31 -3.55 -1.36
CA GLY A 77 5.94 -2.60 -2.26
C GLY A 77 5.29 -1.23 -2.21
N ALA A 78 3.96 -1.17 -2.21
CA ALA A 78 3.22 0.08 -2.10
C ALA A 78 3.52 0.79 -0.77
N ARG A 79 3.64 0.05 0.33
CA ARG A 79 4.00 0.61 1.64
C ARG A 79 5.41 1.16 1.65
N LEU A 80 6.37 0.42 1.11
CA LEU A 80 7.76 0.86 1.02
C LEU A 80 7.89 2.12 0.18
N ASP A 81 7.19 2.17 -0.94
CA ASP A 81 7.18 3.33 -1.85
C ASP A 81 6.63 4.57 -1.15
N ARG A 82 5.69 4.40 -0.24
CA ARG A 82 5.12 5.48 0.56
C ARG A 82 5.99 5.86 1.77
N GLY A 83 7.06 5.14 2.03
CA GLY A 83 7.92 5.38 3.19
C GLY A 83 7.37 4.86 4.51
N LEU A 84 6.38 3.97 4.47
CA LEU A 84 5.82 3.37 5.67
C LEU A 84 6.74 2.29 6.24
N GLN A 85 6.66 2.07 7.55
CA GLN A 85 7.39 0.99 8.20
C GLN A 85 6.84 -0.37 7.77
N VAL A 86 7.77 -1.26 7.41
CA VAL A 86 7.46 -2.66 7.04
C VAL A 86 8.34 -3.56 7.88
N ARG A 87 7.80 -4.71 8.30
CA ARG A 87 8.57 -5.70 9.07
C ARG A 87 9.80 -6.13 8.27
N GLY A 88 10.94 -6.31 8.96
CA GLY A 88 12.19 -6.70 8.31
C GLY A 88 12.10 -7.99 7.50
N THR A 89 11.30 -8.97 7.95
CA THR A 89 11.04 -10.20 7.21
C THR A 89 10.28 -9.95 5.91
N ASP A 90 9.27 -9.08 5.93
CA ASP A 90 8.48 -8.74 4.75
C ASP A 90 9.31 -7.94 3.75
N LYS A 91 10.14 -7.01 4.24
CA LYS A 91 11.04 -6.26 3.39
C LYS A 91 12.03 -7.17 2.66
N ARG A 92 12.61 -8.15 3.37
CA ARG A 92 13.54 -9.12 2.76
C ARG A 92 12.86 -9.98 1.72
N ARG A 93 11.62 -10.43 1.97
CA ARG A 93 10.83 -11.18 0.98
C ARG A 93 10.55 -10.35 -0.25
N PHE A 94 10.15 -9.09 -0.05
CA PHE A 94 9.88 -8.17 -1.15
C PHE A 94 11.15 -7.90 -1.97
N ASP A 95 12.28 -7.64 -1.32
CA ASP A 95 13.54 -7.40 -2.01
C ASP A 95 13.94 -8.58 -2.88
N ARG A 96 13.80 -9.80 -2.38
CA ARG A 96 14.09 -11.02 -3.13
C ARG A 96 13.15 -11.19 -4.31
N TRP A 97 11.86 -11.05 -4.08
CA TRP A 97 10.81 -11.16 -5.11
C TRP A 97 11.02 -10.10 -6.20
N SER A 98 11.27 -8.86 -5.80
CA SER A 98 11.52 -7.73 -6.70
C SER A 98 12.76 -7.97 -7.57
N THR A 99 13.85 -8.42 -6.97
CA THR A 99 15.10 -8.71 -7.68
C THR A 99 14.88 -9.82 -8.72
N GLU A 100 14.19 -10.89 -8.37
CA GLU A 100 13.87 -11.97 -9.30
C GLU A 100 13.05 -11.49 -10.50
N LEU A 101 12.03 -10.67 -10.26
CA LEU A 101 11.21 -10.11 -11.35
C LEU A 101 12.05 -9.27 -12.30
N GLN A 102 12.91 -8.41 -11.75
CA GLN A 102 13.75 -7.53 -12.57
C GLN A 102 14.79 -8.32 -13.37
N GLU A 103 15.43 -9.30 -12.76
CA GLU A 103 16.41 -10.16 -13.45
C GLU A 103 15.78 -10.98 -14.59
N LYS A 104 14.58 -11.49 -14.36
CA LYS A 104 13.86 -12.29 -15.36
C LYS A 104 13.04 -11.43 -16.32
N LYS A 105 12.99 -10.12 -16.11
CA LYS A 105 12.20 -9.16 -16.88
C LYS A 105 10.73 -9.55 -16.94
N LEU A 106 10.19 -9.94 -15.77
CA LEU A 106 8.79 -10.33 -15.62
C LEU A 106 8.03 -9.24 -14.88
N VAL A 107 6.72 -9.20 -15.12
CA VAL A 107 5.77 -8.34 -14.42
C VAL A 107 4.53 -9.14 -14.05
N VAL A 108 3.73 -8.62 -13.13
CA VAL A 108 2.52 -9.28 -12.63
C VAL A 108 1.34 -8.93 -13.53
N HIS A 109 0.60 -9.94 -13.92
CA HIS A 109 -0.70 -9.85 -14.57
C HIS A 109 -1.75 -10.49 -13.68
N TYR A 110 -2.92 -9.86 -13.57
CA TYR A 110 -4.05 -10.38 -12.79
C TYR A 110 -5.22 -10.70 -13.70
N ASP A 111 -5.82 -11.89 -13.49
CA ASP A 111 -7.05 -12.30 -14.17
C ASP A 111 -8.06 -12.76 -13.11
N TYR A 112 -9.13 -12.01 -12.98
CA TYR A 112 -10.20 -12.25 -12.00
C TYR A 112 -10.89 -13.60 -12.20
N ASP A 113 -11.02 -14.04 -13.45
CA ASP A 113 -11.82 -15.22 -13.82
C ASP A 113 -11.04 -16.54 -13.76
N THR A 114 -9.81 -16.53 -13.29
CA THR A 114 -8.99 -17.73 -13.15
C THR A 114 -8.88 -18.18 -11.69
N MET A 115 -8.53 -19.44 -11.47
CA MET A 115 -8.28 -19.95 -10.12
C MET A 115 -7.01 -19.36 -9.53
N GLU A 116 -5.97 -19.24 -10.34
CA GLU A 116 -4.66 -18.72 -9.93
C GLU A 116 -4.68 -17.23 -9.66
N GLY A 117 -5.41 -16.47 -10.46
CA GLY A 117 -5.55 -15.03 -10.36
C GLY A 117 -4.33 -14.23 -10.83
N PHE A 118 -3.15 -14.55 -10.32
CA PHE A 118 -1.92 -13.82 -10.61
C PHE A 118 -0.95 -14.64 -11.45
N PHE A 119 -0.38 -13.98 -12.45
CA PHE A 119 0.56 -14.58 -13.40
C PHE A 119 1.78 -13.69 -13.58
N TYR A 120 2.93 -14.30 -13.86
CA TYR A 120 4.15 -13.59 -14.23
C TYR A 120 4.31 -13.64 -15.73
N VAL A 121 4.35 -12.47 -16.37
CA VAL A 121 4.43 -12.33 -17.83
C VAL A 121 5.61 -11.45 -18.20
N LYS A 122 6.08 -11.55 -19.46
CA LYS A 122 7.19 -10.72 -19.93
C LYS A 122 6.84 -9.24 -19.90
N ARG A 123 7.76 -8.43 -19.36
CA ARG A 123 7.65 -6.99 -19.32
C ARG A 123 7.73 -6.42 -20.74
N ARG A 124 6.77 -5.56 -21.07
CA ARG A 124 6.76 -4.81 -22.34
C ARG A 124 7.42 -3.45 -22.11
N PRO A 125 8.55 -3.13 -22.77
CA PRO A 125 9.21 -1.84 -22.59
C PRO A 125 8.29 -0.67 -22.87
N LYS A 126 8.35 0.39 -22.03
CA LYS A 126 7.55 1.62 -22.13
C LYS A 126 6.04 1.43 -21.96
N VAL A 127 5.54 0.21 -21.80
CA VAL A 127 4.11 -0.08 -21.60
C VAL A 127 3.85 -0.51 -20.17
N ASP A 128 4.66 -1.42 -19.67
CA ASP A 128 4.52 -1.97 -18.31
C ASP A 128 5.43 -1.26 -17.32
N SER A 129 5.01 -1.20 -16.05
CA SER A 129 5.88 -0.75 -14.97
C SER A 129 6.95 -1.80 -14.65
N VAL A 130 7.78 -1.52 -13.66
CA VAL A 130 8.82 -2.48 -13.22
C VAL A 130 8.21 -3.74 -12.61
N TYR A 131 6.99 -3.65 -12.06
CA TYR A 131 6.36 -4.75 -11.32
C TYR A 131 5.04 -5.22 -11.92
N ILE A 132 4.35 -4.42 -12.72
CA ILE A 132 2.96 -4.66 -13.11
C ILE A 132 2.77 -4.50 -14.61
N ARG A 133 2.06 -5.48 -15.20
CA ARG A 133 1.57 -5.36 -16.57
C ARG A 133 0.46 -4.29 -16.60
N ASN A 134 0.57 -3.33 -17.50
CA ASN A 134 -0.40 -2.26 -17.64
C ASN A 134 -1.75 -2.83 -18.12
N PRO A 135 -2.80 -2.84 -17.27
CA PRO A 135 -4.08 -3.43 -17.64
C PRO A 135 -4.86 -2.62 -18.67
N ARG A 136 -4.49 -1.35 -18.86
CA ARG A 136 -5.13 -0.47 -19.85
C ARG A 136 -4.58 -0.67 -21.25
N LYS A 137 -3.47 -1.42 -21.39
CA LYS A 137 -2.83 -1.73 -22.66
C LYS A 137 -2.61 -3.24 -22.74
N PRO A 138 -3.66 -3.97 -23.10
CA PRO A 138 -3.59 -5.42 -23.18
C PRO A 138 -2.67 -5.93 -24.31
#